data_e515425a03a4c1595bde8cf9a235d263
#
_entry.id   e515425a03a4c1595bde8cf9a235d263
#
_cell.length_a   1.000
_cell.length_b   1.000
_cell.length_c   1.000
_cell.angle_alpha   90.00
_cell.angle_beta   90.00
_cell.angle_gamma   90.00
#
_symmetry.space_group_name_H-M   'P 1'
#
loop_
_entity.id
_entity.type
_entity.pdbx_description
1 polymer ?
#
loop_
_entity_poly.entity_id
_entity_poly.type
_entity_poly.pdbx_seq_one_letter_code
_entity_poly.pdbx_strand_id
1 'polypeptide(L)'
;MSDVPMPSRPRPARWPIIATVLFTVALVIVALVFTRPLPPRTVVMATGPEGGIADLIGQRYAEIFARNGVKLVLKPTNGSVENIALLNDPDSDVSITIAQSGITDPTESPKLVSLGTLFYEPFWFFSRLGPIKSPKDIEHKRVGLGFPGSASYKLGRSILALLGLDLHRIQLREMEVAQSAKALQSGELDFVGMSQPWRSPSVQRLLRDPHIEPISWTRADAHVALRPFLSKLILPRGVADLANDLPRHDVILVASKASLVVRDDLHPALQHLLLEAASQVHGIPGVFHKAGQFPAAEPIDLPLSSVARDYYRNGQPFLQRYLPFWLAAFASRLLVLLIPILGVAYPLFRLAPAIYGWSMRRRILRLYGELKFIEAELDLGPAVDPELVSRQLDGFENRVNRMRVPNAFSQMLYTLKQHIALVRQRIVSSRPKGSSATGI
;
A
#
# COMPACT_ATOMS: atom_id res chain seq x y z
N MET A 1 38.80 54.90 38.15
CA MET A 1 38.13 54.42 36.93
C MET A 1 37.28 53.24 37.38
N SER A 2 36.01 53.50 37.61
CA SER A 2 35.04 52.46 38.07
C SER A 2 34.51 51.66 36.87
N ASP A 3 34.77 50.37 36.87
CA ASP A 3 34.23 49.43 35.88
C ASP A 3 32.69 49.44 35.93
N VAL A 4 32.07 50.05 34.93
CA VAL A 4 30.64 49.96 34.69
C VAL A 4 30.37 48.62 33.99
N PRO A 5 29.63 47.67 34.60
CA PRO A 5 29.36 46.39 33.95
C PRO A 5 28.47 46.58 32.73
N MET A 6 28.98 46.20 31.57
CA MET A 6 28.24 46.20 30.30
C MET A 6 26.98 45.37 30.44
N PRO A 7 25.81 45.88 30.03
CA PRO A 7 24.59 45.10 30.08
C PRO A 7 24.69 43.91 29.15
N SER A 8 24.45 42.70 29.71
CA SER A 8 24.42 41.45 28.95
C SER A 8 23.40 41.50 27.80
N ARG A 9 23.83 41.23 26.59
CA ARG A 9 22.95 41.18 25.40
C ARG A 9 21.75 40.27 25.64
N PRO A 10 20.52 40.76 25.56
CA PRO A 10 19.33 39.94 25.76
C PRO A 10 19.26 38.88 24.64
N ARG A 11 19.13 37.61 25.04
CA ARG A 11 18.98 36.49 24.12
C ARG A 11 17.64 36.62 23.37
N PRO A 12 17.59 36.41 22.05
CA PRO A 12 16.33 36.43 21.32
C PRO A 12 15.38 35.39 21.91
N ALA A 13 14.10 35.75 21.98
CA ALA A 13 13.07 34.84 22.51
C ALA A 13 13.02 33.57 21.59
N ARG A 14 13.56 32.46 22.08
CA ARG A 14 13.65 31.22 21.37
C ARG A 14 12.33 30.42 21.34
N TRP A 15 11.38 30.84 22.16
CA TRP A 15 10.11 30.13 22.34
C TRP A 15 9.27 29.96 21.06
N PRO A 16 9.09 30.96 20.16
CA PRO A 16 8.31 30.71 18.92
C PRO A 16 8.99 29.72 17.98
N ILE A 17 10.32 29.72 17.93
CA ILE A 17 11.09 28.75 17.17
C ILE A 17 10.88 27.34 17.76
N ILE A 18 10.98 27.21 19.08
CA ILE A 18 10.76 25.93 19.78
C ILE A 18 9.31 25.44 19.54
N ALA A 19 8.32 26.31 19.63
CA ALA A 19 6.93 25.96 19.37
C ALA A 19 6.71 25.47 17.93
N THR A 20 7.31 26.13 16.94
CA THR A 20 7.24 25.72 15.53
C THR A 20 7.92 24.37 15.31
N VAL A 21 9.10 24.15 15.91
CA VAL A 21 9.80 22.85 15.83
C VAL A 21 8.96 21.75 16.46
N LEU A 22 8.41 21.96 17.67
CA LEU A 22 7.56 20.97 18.33
C LEU A 22 6.29 20.67 17.53
N PHE A 23 5.67 21.68 16.93
CA PHE A 23 4.50 21.49 16.06
C PHE A 23 4.87 20.67 14.80
N THR A 24 6.01 21.00 14.16
CA THR A 24 6.49 20.25 12.99
C THR A 24 6.80 18.79 13.34
N VAL A 25 7.47 18.56 14.48
CA VAL A 25 7.74 17.21 15.00
C VAL A 25 6.44 16.45 15.28
N ALA A 26 5.46 17.09 15.93
CA ALA A 26 4.16 16.49 16.17
C ALA A 26 3.45 16.13 14.85
N LEU A 27 3.49 17.01 13.85
CA LEU A 27 2.93 16.76 12.53
C LEU A 27 3.61 15.54 11.85
N VAL A 28 4.93 15.45 11.96
CA VAL A 28 5.70 14.28 11.44
C VAL A 28 5.29 13.01 12.16
N ILE A 29 5.18 13.02 13.49
CA ILE A 29 4.76 11.85 14.27
C ILE A 29 3.35 11.43 13.88
N VAL A 30 2.40 12.36 13.78
CA VAL A 30 1.03 12.09 13.35
C VAL A 30 1.04 11.49 11.95
N ALA A 31 1.77 12.07 11.00
CA ALA A 31 1.89 11.55 9.65
C ALA A 31 2.48 10.14 9.62
N LEU A 32 3.51 9.84 10.42
CA LEU A 32 4.12 8.52 10.54
C LEU A 32 3.15 7.48 11.15
N VAL A 33 2.34 7.87 12.14
CA VAL A 33 1.36 6.96 12.75
C VAL A 33 0.23 6.63 11.76
N PHE A 34 -0.31 7.65 11.07
CA PHE A 34 -1.42 7.45 10.12
C PHE A 34 -1.02 6.69 8.85
N THR A 35 0.20 6.86 8.36
CA THR A 35 0.64 6.26 7.07
C THR A 35 1.18 4.84 7.21
N ARG A 36 1.34 4.31 8.42
CA ARG A 36 1.93 2.98 8.68
C ARG A 36 3.15 2.74 7.78
N PRO A 37 4.25 3.48 7.97
CA PRO A 37 5.37 3.51 7.01
C PRO A 37 6.16 2.21 6.92
N LEU A 38 6.02 1.32 7.88
CA LEU A 38 6.72 0.04 7.92
C LEU A 38 5.75 -1.10 7.58
N PRO A 39 6.18 -2.04 6.71
CA PRO A 39 5.39 -3.23 6.40
C PRO A 39 5.28 -4.15 7.64
N PRO A 40 4.23 -4.97 7.75
CA PRO A 40 4.13 -5.99 8.78
C PRO A 40 5.26 -7.01 8.63
N ARG A 41 5.73 -7.56 9.75
CA ARG A 41 6.79 -8.57 9.78
C ARG A 41 6.30 -9.98 9.45
N THR A 42 5.00 -10.19 9.49
CA THR A 42 4.36 -11.47 9.18
C THR A 42 3.20 -11.22 8.23
N VAL A 43 3.10 -12.05 7.19
CA VAL A 43 1.99 -12.08 6.23
C VAL A 43 1.61 -13.52 5.94
N VAL A 44 0.35 -13.75 5.56
CA VAL A 44 -0.20 -15.07 5.32
C VAL A 44 -0.57 -15.23 3.85
N MET A 45 -0.12 -16.35 3.26
CA MET A 45 -0.41 -16.74 1.89
C MET A 45 -1.20 -18.05 1.87
N ALA A 46 -2.38 -18.04 1.25
CA ALA A 46 -3.12 -19.25 0.96
C ALA A 46 -2.53 -19.93 -0.28
N THR A 47 -2.22 -21.25 -0.17
CA THR A 47 -1.42 -21.96 -1.20
C THR A 47 -2.20 -22.99 -1.98
N GLY A 48 -3.24 -23.59 -1.40
CA GLY A 48 -3.89 -24.79 -1.95
C GLY A 48 -3.41 -26.04 -1.21
N PRO A 49 -3.65 -27.24 -1.77
CA PRO A 49 -3.25 -28.50 -1.14
C PRO A 49 -1.75 -28.60 -0.87
N GLU A 50 -1.38 -29.20 0.26
CA GLU A 50 0.03 -29.48 0.61
C GLU A 50 0.73 -30.26 -0.50
N GLY A 51 1.98 -29.87 -0.80
CA GLY A 51 2.75 -30.46 -1.89
C GLY A 51 2.26 -30.12 -3.29
N GLY A 52 1.21 -29.31 -3.41
CA GLY A 52 0.75 -28.75 -4.66
C GLY A 52 1.70 -27.67 -5.19
N ILE A 53 1.49 -27.24 -6.43
CA ILE A 53 2.41 -26.30 -7.09
C ILE A 53 2.43 -24.95 -6.40
N ALA A 54 1.26 -24.43 -6.01
CA ALA A 54 1.20 -23.15 -5.28
C ALA A 54 1.86 -23.24 -3.92
N ASP A 55 1.82 -24.40 -3.26
CA ASP A 55 2.52 -24.65 -2.00
C ASP A 55 4.04 -24.68 -2.20
N LEU A 56 4.54 -25.39 -3.20
CA LEU A 56 5.98 -25.42 -3.55
C LEU A 56 6.52 -24.04 -3.94
N ILE A 57 5.72 -23.24 -4.66
CA ILE A 57 6.04 -21.84 -4.97
C ILE A 57 6.06 -21.01 -3.69
N GLY A 58 5.04 -21.17 -2.84
CA GLY A 58 4.94 -20.50 -1.54
C GLY A 58 6.16 -20.75 -0.66
N GLN A 59 6.66 -21.99 -0.61
CA GLN A 59 7.88 -22.31 0.12
C GLN A 59 9.10 -21.53 -0.40
N ARG A 60 9.27 -21.45 -1.72
CA ARG A 60 10.34 -20.64 -2.31
C ARG A 60 10.18 -19.15 -2.03
N TYR A 61 8.94 -18.64 -2.07
CA TYR A 61 8.66 -17.25 -1.69
C TYR A 61 8.97 -17.01 -0.21
N ALA A 62 8.64 -17.96 0.67
CA ALA A 62 8.93 -17.88 2.09
C ALA A 62 10.44 -17.77 2.38
N GLU A 63 11.29 -18.48 1.64
CA GLU A 63 12.74 -18.36 1.72
C GLU A 63 13.23 -16.96 1.32
N ILE A 64 12.66 -16.37 0.25
CA ILE A 64 13.01 -15.02 -0.22
C ILE A 64 12.55 -13.98 0.80
N PHE A 65 11.35 -14.12 1.35
CA PHE A 65 10.80 -13.25 2.38
C PHE A 65 11.64 -13.30 3.66
N ALA A 66 12.04 -14.49 4.10
CA ALA A 66 12.89 -14.67 5.28
C ALA A 66 14.23 -13.95 5.15
N ARG A 67 14.86 -13.99 3.97
CA ARG A 67 16.09 -13.23 3.69
C ARG A 67 15.92 -11.71 3.83
N ASN A 68 14.69 -11.22 3.64
CA ASN A 68 14.32 -9.82 3.80
C ASN A 68 13.73 -9.49 5.18
N GLY A 69 13.79 -10.42 6.15
CA GLY A 69 13.32 -10.23 7.51
C GLY A 69 11.79 -10.18 7.64
N VAL A 70 11.06 -10.77 6.68
CA VAL A 70 9.60 -10.93 6.71
C VAL A 70 9.27 -12.41 6.79
N LYS A 71 8.34 -12.78 7.67
CA LYS A 71 7.82 -14.15 7.78
C LYS A 71 6.59 -14.31 6.87
N LEU A 72 6.71 -15.11 5.83
CA LEU A 72 5.58 -15.56 5.02
C LEU A 72 5.06 -16.88 5.61
N VAL A 73 3.83 -16.86 6.14
CA VAL A 73 3.16 -18.05 6.67
C VAL A 73 2.32 -18.65 5.55
N LEU A 74 2.52 -19.93 5.28
CA LEU A 74 1.76 -20.67 4.27
C LEU A 74 0.54 -21.31 4.94
N LYS A 75 -0.64 -21.12 4.34
CA LYS A 75 -1.90 -21.69 4.79
C LYS A 75 -2.44 -22.65 3.73
N PRO A 76 -2.36 -23.97 3.96
CA PRO A 76 -2.92 -24.95 3.05
C PRO A 76 -4.43 -24.79 2.93
N THR A 77 -4.96 -25.01 1.72
CA THR A 77 -6.39 -24.91 1.38
C THR A 77 -6.76 -25.94 0.31
N ASN A 78 -8.03 -25.97 -0.08
CA ASN A 78 -8.49 -26.85 -1.19
C ASN A 78 -8.28 -26.24 -2.60
N GLY A 79 -7.68 -25.05 -2.70
CA GLY A 79 -7.32 -24.42 -3.99
C GLY A 79 -7.92 -23.03 -4.20
N SER A 80 -7.87 -22.56 -5.45
CA SER A 80 -8.12 -21.15 -5.80
C SER A 80 -9.48 -20.62 -5.38
N VAL A 81 -10.53 -21.44 -5.34
CA VAL A 81 -11.88 -20.99 -4.95
C VAL A 81 -11.90 -20.62 -3.46
N GLU A 82 -11.37 -21.52 -2.61
CA GLU A 82 -11.25 -21.25 -1.17
C GLU A 82 -10.29 -20.10 -0.89
N ASN A 83 -9.18 -20.02 -1.64
CA ASN A 83 -8.22 -18.94 -1.51
C ASN A 83 -8.85 -17.57 -1.73
N ILE A 84 -9.66 -17.42 -2.79
CA ILE A 84 -10.38 -16.18 -3.08
C ILE A 84 -11.44 -15.89 -2.00
N ALA A 85 -12.13 -16.90 -1.49
CA ALA A 85 -13.06 -16.73 -0.39
C ALA A 85 -12.37 -16.19 0.88
N LEU A 86 -11.20 -16.75 1.25
CA LEU A 86 -10.38 -16.29 2.37
C LEU A 86 -9.84 -14.86 2.17
N LEU A 87 -9.49 -14.49 0.94
CA LEU A 87 -9.05 -13.12 0.63
C LEU A 87 -10.19 -12.10 0.73
N ASN A 88 -11.42 -12.49 0.37
CA ASN A 88 -12.61 -11.63 0.48
C ASN A 88 -13.16 -11.54 1.91
N ASP A 89 -12.83 -12.49 2.78
CA ASP A 89 -13.26 -12.50 4.18
C ASP A 89 -12.46 -11.46 4.99
N PRO A 90 -13.09 -10.41 5.52
CA PRO A 90 -12.41 -9.37 6.29
C PRO A 90 -11.81 -9.89 7.60
N ASP A 91 -12.34 -10.99 8.15
CA ASP A 91 -11.87 -11.59 9.40
C ASP A 91 -10.73 -12.59 9.19
N SER A 92 -10.41 -12.93 7.94
CA SER A 92 -9.31 -13.80 7.58
C SER A 92 -7.96 -13.05 7.64
N ASP A 93 -6.93 -13.73 8.11
CA ASP A 93 -5.54 -13.28 8.13
C ASP A 93 -4.83 -13.39 6.76
N VAL A 94 -5.45 -14.08 5.78
CA VAL A 94 -4.91 -14.28 4.44
C VAL A 94 -4.93 -12.98 3.66
N SER A 95 -3.79 -12.60 3.09
CA SER A 95 -3.65 -11.39 2.28
C SER A 95 -3.03 -11.62 0.90
N ILE A 96 -2.56 -12.84 0.63
CA ILE A 96 -1.85 -13.22 -0.59
C ILE A 96 -2.33 -14.60 -1.06
N THR A 97 -2.46 -14.79 -2.37
CA THR A 97 -2.62 -16.12 -2.97
C THR A 97 -2.12 -16.16 -4.41
N ILE A 98 -1.94 -17.37 -4.92
CA ILE A 98 -1.87 -17.67 -6.36
C ILE A 98 -3.24 -18.22 -6.75
N ALA A 99 -3.93 -17.56 -7.68
CA ALA A 99 -5.22 -17.99 -8.17
C ALA A 99 -5.25 -18.13 -9.69
N GLN A 100 -6.03 -19.07 -10.19
CA GLN A 100 -6.29 -19.20 -11.62
C GLN A 100 -7.26 -18.11 -12.08
N SER A 101 -7.07 -17.60 -13.28
CA SER A 101 -8.03 -16.73 -13.96
C SER A 101 -9.35 -17.46 -14.23
N GLY A 102 -10.45 -16.72 -14.24
CA GLY A 102 -11.82 -17.26 -14.40
C GLY A 102 -12.45 -17.76 -13.10
N ILE A 103 -11.83 -17.52 -11.93
CA ILE A 103 -12.39 -17.90 -10.62
C ILE A 103 -13.22 -16.78 -10.02
N THR A 104 -12.80 -15.53 -10.20
CA THR A 104 -13.48 -14.34 -9.69
C THR A 104 -13.28 -13.17 -10.64
N ASP A 105 -14.05 -12.09 -10.44
CA ASP A 105 -13.97 -10.84 -11.18
C ASP A 105 -14.04 -9.62 -10.23
N PRO A 106 -13.85 -8.38 -10.72
CA PRO A 106 -13.88 -7.18 -9.88
C PRO A 106 -15.24 -6.89 -9.23
N THR A 107 -16.32 -7.46 -9.76
CA THR A 107 -17.67 -7.31 -9.20
C THR A 107 -17.84 -8.19 -7.97
N GLU A 108 -17.35 -9.43 -8.06
CA GLU A 108 -17.39 -10.40 -6.96
C GLU A 108 -16.32 -10.08 -5.89
N SER A 109 -15.18 -9.52 -6.31
CA SER A 109 -14.00 -9.29 -5.44
C SER A 109 -13.44 -7.88 -5.60
N PRO A 110 -14.17 -6.82 -5.21
CA PRO A 110 -13.79 -5.43 -5.47
C PRO A 110 -12.55 -4.95 -4.70
N LYS A 111 -12.15 -5.66 -3.64
CA LYS A 111 -10.96 -5.35 -2.83
C LYS A 111 -9.73 -6.19 -3.18
N LEU A 112 -9.80 -6.96 -4.26
CA LEU A 112 -8.68 -7.76 -4.71
C LEU A 112 -8.01 -7.13 -5.94
N VAL A 113 -6.69 -7.21 -5.97
CA VAL A 113 -5.88 -6.76 -7.11
C VAL A 113 -4.86 -7.84 -7.49
N SER A 114 -4.48 -7.85 -8.75
CA SER A 114 -3.43 -8.72 -9.23
C SER A 114 -2.07 -8.02 -9.21
N LEU A 115 -1.03 -8.80 -8.94
CA LEU A 115 0.36 -8.39 -9.18
C LEU A 115 0.89 -8.88 -10.52
N GLY A 116 0.08 -9.59 -11.32
CA GLY A 116 0.41 -10.09 -12.66
C GLY A 116 0.36 -11.59 -12.77
N THR A 117 0.52 -12.06 -14.00
CA THR A 117 0.56 -13.48 -14.38
C THR A 117 1.92 -14.07 -14.03
N LEU A 118 1.93 -15.25 -13.41
CA LEU A 118 3.13 -15.98 -13.01
C LEU A 118 3.51 -17.09 -14.01
N PHE A 119 2.52 -17.77 -14.52
CA PHE A 119 2.69 -18.86 -15.50
C PHE A 119 1.36 -19.21 -16.15
N TYR A 120 1.43 -19.97 -17.25
CA TYR A 120 0.27 -20.56 -17.88
C TYR A 120 -0.03 -21.93 -17.29
N GLU A 121 -1.31 -22.20 -17.07
CA GLU A 121 -1.82 -23.48 -16.62
C GLU A 121 -2.68 -24.09 -17.71
N PRO A 122 -2.09 -24.94 -18.60
CA PRO A 122 -2.80 -25.55 -19.70
C PRO A 122 -3.94 -26.44 -19.22
N PHE A 123 -5.07 -26.37 -19.88
CA PHE A 123 -6.14 -27.35 -19.74
C PHE A 123 -5.86 -28.49 -20.72
N TRP A 124 -5.40 -29.60 -20.17
CA TRP A 124 -5.16 -30.84 -20.88
C TRP A 124 -6.45 -31.59 -21.00
N PHE A 125 -6.66 -32.21 -22.19
CA PHE A 125 -7.74 -33.16 -22.39
C PHE A 125 -7.16 -34.38 -23.05
N PHE A 126 -7.26 -35.53 -22.40
CA PHE A 126 -6.68 -36.81 -22.85
C PHE A 126 -7.77 -37.79 -23.17
N SER A 127 -7.56 -38.62 -24.19
CA SER A 127 -8.45 -39.67 -24.68
C SER A 127 -7.74 -41.00 -24.70
N ARG A 128 -8.42 -42.05 -24.25
CA ARG A 128 -8.01 -43.43 -24.49
C ARG A 128 -8.62 -43.97 -25.76
N LEU A 129 -9.64 -43.32 -26.34
CA LEU A 129 -10.35 -43.75 -27.54
C LEU A 129 -9.71 -43.27 -28.85
N GLY A 130 -8.51 -42.61 -28.75
CA GLY A 130 -7.86 -41.95 -29.87
C GLY A 130 -8.39 -40.53 -30.14
N PRO A 131 -8.08 -39.97 -31.32
CA PRO A 131 -8.46 -38.60 -31.65
C PRO A 131 -9.98 -38.45 -31.79
N ILE A 132 -10.53 -37.36 -31.26
CA ILE A 132 -11.94 -37.00 -31.41
C ILE A 132 -12.16 -36.22 -32.70
N LYS A 133 -13.23 -36.55 -33.42
CA LYS A 133 -13.63 -35.86 -34.67
C LYS A 133 -14.63 -34.73 -34.39
N SER A 134 -15.44 -34.88 -33.37
CA SER A 134 -16.47 -33.95 -32.98
C SER A 134 -16.55 -33.87 -31.46
N PRO A 135 -16.89 -32.68 -30.87
CA PRO A 135 -17.20 -32.60 -29.46
C PRO A 135 -18.25 -33.62 -29.01
N LYS A 136 -19.22 -33.99 -29.85
CA LYS A 136 -20.26 -34.98 -29.53
C LYS A 136 -19.72 -36.39 -29.25
N ASP A 137 -18.49 -36.68 -29.66
CA ASP A 137 -17.84 -37.98 -29.36
C ASP A 137 -17.61 -38.18 -27.85
N ILE A 138 -17.71 -37.11 -27.07
CA ILE A 138 -17.59 -37.11 -25.61
C ILE A 138 -18.93 -37.46 -24.93
N GLU A 139 -20.08 -37.29 -25.62
CA GLU A 139 -21.40 -37.63 -25.05
C GLU A 139 -21.46 -39.11 -24.71
N HIS A 140 -22.11 -39.43 -23.61
CA HIS A 140 -22.27 -40.77 -23.03
C HIS A 140 -20.95 -41.46 -22.61
N LYS A 141 -19.84 -40.73 -22.57
CA LYS A 141 -18.53 -41.26 -22.15
C LYS A 141 -18.25 -40.93 -20.68
N ARG A 142 -17.35 -41.73 -20.09
CA ARG A 142 -16.86 -41.56 -18.71
C ARG A 142 -15.74 -40.52 -18.69
N VAL A 143 -15.98 -39.37 -18.10
CA VAL A 143 -15.07 -38.24 -18.13
C VAL A 143 -14.67 -37.84 -16.71
N GLY A 144 -13.40 -37.77 -16.39
CA GLY A 144 -12.84 -37.22 -15.18
C GLY A 144 -12.45 -35.75 -15.36
N LEU A 145 -12.96 -34.85 -14.55
CA LEU A 145 -12.58 -33.41 -14.58
C LEU A 145 -11.99 -32.92 -13.25
N GLY A 146 -11.76 -33.80 -12.29
CA GLY A 146 -11.45 -33.46 -10.93
C GLY A 146 -12.69 -33.53 -10.03
N PHE A 147 -12.60 -33.03 -8.82
CA PHE A 147 -13.73 -32.97 -7.89
C PHE A 147 -14.40 -31.59 -7.89
N PRO A 148 -15.69 -31.48 -7.51
CA PRO A 148 -16.39 -30.21 -7.37
C PRO A 148 -15.62 -29.25 -6.45
N GLY A 149 -15.47 -27.98 -6.88
CA GLY A 149 -14.67 -26.98 -6.18
C GLY A 149 -13.21 -26.86 -6.65
N SER A 150 -12.70 -27.84 -7.40
CA SER A 150 -11.38 -27.71 -8.01
C SER A 150 -11.42 -26.80 -9.26
N ALA A 151 -10.32 -26.11 -9.53
CA ALA A 151 -10.16 -25.28 -10.74
C ALA A 151 -10.29 -26.10 -12.02
N SER A 152 -9.74 -27.32 -12.07
CA SER A 152 -9.90 -28.25 -13.19
C SER A 152 -11.37 -28.57 -13.49
N TYR A 153 -12.16 -28.81 -12.46
CA TYR A 153 -13.60 -29.10 -12.61
C TYR A 153 -14.36 -27.88 -13.16
N LYS A 154 -14.14 -26.69 -12.55
CA LYS A 154 -14.81 -25.45 -12.97
C LYS A 154 -14.45 -25.10 -14.43
N LEU A 155 -13.17 -25.12 -14.77
CA LEU A 155 -12.69 -24.79 -16.10
C LEU A 155 -13.12 -25.85 -17.13
N GLY A 156 -12.99 -27.13 -16.80
CA GLY A 156 -13.38 -28.22 -17.69
C GLY A 156 -14.87 -28.19 -18.05
N ARG A 157 -15.74 -27.98 -17.06
CA ARG A 157 -17.19 -27.81 -17.30
C ARG A 157 -17.47 -26.60 -18.20
N SER A 158 -16.80 -25.48 -17.93
CA SER A 158 -16.96 -24.26 -18.74
C SER A 158 -16.55 -24.49 -20.20
N ILE A 159 -15.43 -25.16 -20.43
CA ILE A 159 -14.95 -25.46 -21.80
C ILE A 159 -15.91 -26.43 -22.50
N LEU A 160 -16.33 -27.51 -21.84
CA LEU A 160 -17.28 -28.47 -22.44
C LEU A 160 -18.64 -27.81 -22.76
N ALA A 161 -19.13 -26.93 -21.90
CA ALA A 161 -20.35 -26.17 -22.16
C ALA A 161 -20.21 -25.20 -23.36
N LEU A 162 -19.04 -24.54 -23.52
CA LEU A 162 -18.77 -23.69 -24.67
C LEU A 162 -18.70 -24.48 -25.99
N LEU A 163 -18.41 -25.76 -25.95
CA LEU A 163 -18.49 -26.68 -27.13
C LEU A 163 -19.94 -27.06 -27.47
N GLY A 164 -20.93 -26.60 -26.72
CA GLY A 164 -22.33 -26.94 -26.94
C GLY A 164 -22.72 -28.31 -26.43
N LEU A 165 -21.91 -28.93 -25.55
CA LEU A 165 -22.19 -30.26 -25.01
C LEU A 165 -23.19 -30.16 -23.86
N ASP A 166 -24.18 -31.05 -23.86
CA ASP A 166 -25.06 -31.26 -22.71
C ASP A 166 -24.32 -32.07 -21.64
N LEU A 167 -23.93 -31.39 -20.57
CA LEU A 167 -23.19 -32.01 -19.47
C LEU A 167 -23.98 -33.14 -18.78
N HIS A 168 -25.31 -33.15 -18.87
CA HIS A 168 -26.15 -34.23 -18.33
C HIS A 168 -26.01 -35.54 -19.16
N ARG A 169 -25.54 -35.45 -20.40
CA ARG A 169 -25.24 -36.63 -21.25
C ARG A 169 -23.84 -37.17 -21.07
N ILE A 170 -23.00 -36.53 -20.26
CA ILE A 170 -21.64 -36.96 -19.96
C ILE A 170 -21.62 -37.66 -18.61
N GLN A 171 -21.01 -38.82 -18.51
CA GLN A 171 -20.84 -39.52 -17.24
C GLN A 171 -19.64 -38.93 -16.49
N LEU A 172 -19.87 -37.80 -15.81
CA LEU A 172 -18.80 -37.16 -15.00
C LEU A 172 -18.44 -38.04 -13.80
N ARG A 173 -17.14 -38.28 -13.61
CA ARG A 173 -16.58 -38.99 -12.46
C ARG A 173 -15.76 -38.01 -11.62
N GLU A 174 -16.11 -37.90 -10.37
CA GLU A 174 -15.50 -36.98 -9.42
C GLU A 174 -14.37 -37.70 -8.68
N MET A 175 -13.15 -37.38 -9.04
CA MET A 175 -11.95 -37.97 -8.45
C MET A 175 -10.75 -37.03 -8.58
N GLU A 176 -9.74 -37.22 -7.78
CA GLU A 176 -8.53 -36.41 -7.85
C GLU A 176 -7.79 -36.60 -9.18
N VAL A 177 -7.01 -35.58 -9.58
CA VAL A 177 -6.27 -35.57 -10.84
C VAL A 177 -5.35 -36.78 -10.99
N ALA A 178 -4.63 -37.17 -9.93
CA ALA A 178 -3.74 -38.30 -9.94
C ALA A 178 -4.47 -39.66 -10.12
N GLN A 179 -5.67 -39.76 -9.50
CA GLN A 179 -6.55 -40.93 -9.65
C GLN A 179 -7.16 -40.97 -11.05
N SER A 180 -7.66 -39.81 -11.56
CA SER A 180 -8.19 -39.68 -12.91
C SER A 180 -7.18 -40.13 -13.97
N ALA A 181 -5.91 -39.75 -13.82
CA ALA A 181 -4.85 -40.18 -14.73
C ALA A 181 -4.65 -41.72 -14.75
N LYS A 182 -4.67 -42.34 -13.56
CA LYS A 182 -4.60 -43.82 -13.44
C LYS A 182 -5.82 -44.52 -14.03
N ALA A 183 -7.03 -43.96 -13.73
CA ALA A 183 -8.31 -44.46 -14.22
C ALA A 183 -8.40 -44.40 -15.77
N LEU A 184 -7.81 -43.38 -16.39
CA LEU A 184 -7.70 -43.31 -17.85
C LEU A 184 -6.79 -44.40 -18.38
N GLN A 185 -5.63 -44.65 -17.79
CA GLN A 185 -4.70 -45.68 -18.19
C GLN A 185 -5.28 -47.09 -18.02
N SER A 186 -6.02 -47.33 -16.93
CA SER A 186 -6.68 -48.64 -16.72
C SER A 186 -7.94 -48.85 -17.58
N GLY A 187 -8.47 -47.81 -18.23
CA GLY A 187 -9.71 -47.89 -19.02
C GLY A 187 -10.98 -47.76 -18.19
N GLU A 188 -10.88 -47.35 -16.94
CA GLU A 188 -12.03 -46.99 -16.12
C GLU A 188 -12.66 -45.65 -16.58
N LEU A 189 -11.84 -44.74 -17.11
CA LEU A 189 -12.27 -43.52 -17.80
C LEU A 189 -11.95 -43.57 -19.29
N ASP A 190 -12.79 -42.88 -20.07
CA ASP A 190 -12.62 -42.72 -21.51
C ASP A 190 -11.86 -41.42 -21.84
N PHE A 191 -12.12 -40.37 -21.03
CA PHE A 191 -11.49 -39.08 -21.15
C PHE A 191 -11.12 -38.51 -19.77
N VAL A 192 -10.07 -37.69 -19.75
CA VAL A 192 -9.69 -36.94 -18.58
C VAL A 192 -9.35 -35.50 -18.98
N GLY A 193 -10.00 -34.53 -18.33
CA GLY A 193 -9.66 -33.11 -18.42
C GLY A 193 -9.02 -32.62 -17.12
N MET A 194 -7.89 -31.93 -17.23
CA MET A 194 -7.19 -31.40 -16.06
C MET A 194 -6.47 -30.08 -16.36
N SER A 195 -6.59 -29.13 -15.49
CA SER A 195 -5.79 -27.90 -15.50
C SER A 195 -4.57 -28.14 -14.63
N GLN A 196 -3.43 -28.31 -15.26
CA GLN A 196 -2.18 -28.67 -14.60
C GLN A 196 -0.98 -28.09 -15.37
N PRO A 197 0.08 -27.66 -14.69
CA PRO A 197 1.30 -27.26 -15.39
C PRO A 197 1.96 -28.43 -16.14
N TRP A 198 2.74 -28.07 -17.14
CA TRP A 198 3.54 -29.01 -17.93
C TRP A 198 4.30 -30.05 -17.11
N ARG A 199 4.93 -29.61 -16.00
CA ARG A 199 5.77 -30.48 -15.16
C ARG A 199 4.99 -31.41 -14.22
N SER A 200 3.66 -31.34 -14.21
CA SER A 200 2.85 -32.25 -13.39
C SER A 200 3.12 -33.69 -13.68
N PRO A 201 3.39 -34.54 -12.68
CA PRO A 201 3.64 -35.98 -12.90
C PRO A 201 2.51 -36.69 -13.65
N SER A 202 1.25 -36.28 -13.42
CA SER A 202 0.09 -36.84 -14.12
C SER A 202 0.11 -36.51 -15.60
N VAL A 203 0.40 -35.24 -15.96
CA VAL A 203 0.52 -34.79 -17.36
C VAL A 203 1.68 -35.54 -18.09
N GLN A 204 2.86 -35.56 -17.45
CA GLN A 204 4.04 -36.20 -17.99
C GLN A 204 3.83 -37.72 -18.24
N ARG A 205 3.11 -38.38 -17.34
CA ARG A 205 2.76 -39.79 -17.45
C ARG A 205 1.84 -40.03 -18.63
N LEU A 206 0.78 -39.25 -18.80
CA LEU A 206 -0.20 -39.42 -19.88
C LEU A 206 0.38 -39.06 -21.23
N LEU A 207 1.23 -38.03 -21.33
CA LEU A 207 1.88 -37.63 -22.58
C LEU A 207 2.88 -38.67 -23.10
N ARG A 208 3.48 -39.48 -22.20
CA ARG A 208 4.43 -40.55 -22.56
C ARG A 208 3.76 -41.90 -22.77
N ASP A 209 2.46 -42.00 -22.53
CA ASP A 209 1.73 -43.26 -22.78
C ASP A 209 1.27 -43.31 -24.23
N PRO A 210 1.78 -44.29 -25.06
CA PRO A 210 1.47 -44.35 -26.46
C PRO A 210 0.00 -44.71 -26.78
N HIS A 211 -0.76 -45.17 -25.79
CA HIS A 211 -2.19 -45.49 -25.90
C HIS A 211 -3.11 -44.32 -25.51
N ILE A 212 -2.55 -43.24 -25.05
CA ILE A 212 -3.30 -42.05 -24.64
C ILE A 212 -3.05 -40.92 -25.62
N GLU A 213 -4.11 -40.36 -26.16
CA GLU A 213 -4.07 -39.29 -27.13
C GLU A 213 -4.34 -37.93 -26.44
N PRO A 214 -3.41 -36.98 -26.51
CA PRO A 214 -3.70 -35.60 -26.10
C PRO A 214 -4.55 -34.91 -27.16
N ILE A 215 -5.70 -34.38 -26.77
CA ILE A 215 -6.67 -33.76 -27.68
C ILE A 215 -6.30 -32.29 -27.93
N SER A 216 -6.20 -31.94 -29.21
CA SER A 216 -5.98 -30.57 -29.67
C SER A 216 -7.28 -29.74 -29.67
N TRP A 217 -7.23 -28.56 -29.11
CA TRP A 217 -8.32 -27.58 -29.14
C TRP A 217 -8.27 -26.79 -30.46
N THR A 218 -8.79 -27.35 -31.55
CA THR A 218 -8.72 -26.75 -32.90
C THR A 218 -9.36 -25.34 -32.98
N ARG A 219 -10.29 -25.01 -32.06
CA ARG A 219 -10.96 -23.71 -31.96
C ARG A 219 -10.39 -22.86 -30.81
N ALA A 220 -9.15 -23.04 -30.41
CA ALA A 220 -8.54 -22.31 -29.29
C ALA A 220 -8.63 -20.80 -29.46
N ASP A 221 -8.47 -20.26 -30.67
CA ASP A 221 -8.59 -18.82 -30.94
C ASP A 221 -10.00 -18.27 -30.62
N ALA A 222 -11.05 -19.05 -30.90
CA ALA A 222 -12.41 -18.68 -30.53
C ALA A 222 -12.63 -18.72 -29.00
N HIS A 223 -12.06 -19.71 -28.32
CA HIS A 223 -12.12 -19.78 -26.86
C HIS A 223 -11.44 -18.56 -26.21
N VAL A 224 -10.27 -18.17 -26.72
CA VAL A 224 -9.54 -16.98 -26.23
C VAL A 224 -10.30 -15.70 -26.52
N ALA A 225 -10.90 -15.55 -27.70
CA ALA A 225 -11.71 -14.38 -28.06
C ALA A 225 -12.94 -14.22 -27.15
N LEU A 226 -13.61 -15.32 -26.80
CA LEU A 226 -14.78 -15.33 -25.94
C LEU A 226 -14.42 -15.22 -24.43
N ARG A 227 -13.20 -15.56 -24.06
CA ARG A 227 -12.71 -15.57 -22.67
C ARG A 227 -11.29 -15.00 -22.62
N PRO A 228 -11.10 -13.67 -22.51
CA PRO A 228 -9.78 -13.02 -22.59
C PRO A 228 -8.77 -13.46 -21.51
N PHE A 229 -9.24 -14.08 -20.44
CA PHE A 229 -8.38 -14.65 -19.40
C PHE A 229 -7.70 -15.96 -19.85
N LEU A 230 -8.15 -16.58 -20.95
CA LEU A 230 -7.51 -17.75 -21.55
C LEU A 230 -6.37 -17.33 -22.49
N SER A 231 -5.43 -18.25 -22.70
CA SER A 231 -4.34 -18.14 -23.68
C SER A 231 -4.28 -19.40 -24.53
N LYS A 232 -3.92 -19.25 -25.82
CA LYS A 232 -3.62 -20.36 -26.70
C LYS A 232 -2.16 -20.74 -26.53
N LEU A 233 -1.88 -22.01 -26.33
CA LEU A 233 -0.55 -22.56 -26.27
C LEU A 233 -0.38 -23.65 -27.33
N ILE A 234 0.84 -23.87 -27.76
CA ILE A 234 1.21 -24.98 -28.66
C ILE A 234 2.26 -25.83 -27.95
N LEU A 235 1.94 -27.10 -27.73
CA LEU A 235 2.87 -28.09 -27.26
C LEU A 235 3.55 -28.72 -28.50
N PRO A 236 4.87 -28.54 -28.69
CA PRO A 236 5.55 -29.08 -29.86
C PRO A 236 5.57 -30.62 -29.87
N ARG A 237 5.49 -31.19 -31.07
CA ARG A 237 5.71 -32.62 -31.31
C ARG A 237 7.00 -33.09 -30.67
N GLY A 238 6.98 -34.28 -30.08
CA GLY A 238 8.16 -34.93 -29.50
C GLY A 238 8.63 -34.35 -28.17
N VAL A 239 8.07 -33.23 -27.66
CA VAL A 239 8.62 -32.51 -26.50
C VAL A 239 8.53 -33.31 -25.18
N ALA A 240 7.61 -34.24 -25.04
CA ALA A 240 7.49 -35.11 -23.87
C ALA A 240 8.46 -36.30 -23.91
N ASP A 241 8.73 -36.83 -25.10
CA ASP A 241 9.69 -37.90 -25.36
C ASP A 241 10.18 -37.82 -26.81
N LEU A 242 11.38 -37.28 -27.02
CA LEU A 242 11.98 -37.09 -28.33
C LEU A 242 12.32 -38.45 -29.00
N ALA A 243 12.69 -39.46 -28.22
CA ALA A 243 13.09 -40.76 -28.76
C ALA A 243 11.89 -41.52 -29.30
N ASN A 244 10.72 -41.39 -28.66
CA ASN A 244 9.49 -42.08 -29.06
C ASN A 244 8.52 -41.15 -29.80
N ASP A 245 8.94 -39.91 -30.15
CA ASP A 245 8.17 -38.92 -30.90
C ASP A 245 6.79 -38.64 -30.25
N LEU A 246 6.79 -38.37 -28.92
CA LEU A 246 5.58 -38.12 -28.17
C LEU A 246 5.52 -36.67 -27.69
N PRO A 247 4.37 -35.96 -27.88
CA PRO A 247 3.22 -36.35 -28.72
C PRO A 247 3.59 -36.40 -30.19
N ARG A 248 2.85 -37.17 -31.00
CA ARG A 248 3.14 -37.41 -32.43
C ARG A 248 2.87 -36.22 -33.34
N HIS A 249 2.22 -35.20 -32.85
CA HIS A 249 1.91 -33.94 -33.55
C HIS A 249 1.89 -32.79 -32.56
N ASP A 250 1.92 -31.55 -33.06
CA ASP A 250 1.73 -30.37 -32.24
C ASP A 250 0.33 -30.40 -31.63
N VAL A 251 0.26 -30.17 -30.30
CA VAL A 251 -1.02 -30.14 -29.56
C VAL A 251 -1.39 -28.71 -29.23
N ILE A 252 -2.50 -28.24 -29.77
CA ILE A 252 -3.05 -26.93 -29.45
C ILE A 252 -3.81 -27.01 -28.11
N LEU A 253 -3.43 -26.19 -27.16
CA LEU A 253 -3.99 -26.14 -25.82
C LEU A 253 -4.63 -24.80 -25.56
N VAL A 254 -5.64 -24.79 -24.68
CA VAL A 254 -6.17 -23.60 -24.04
C VAL A 254 -5.67 -23.57 -22.60
N ALA A 255 -5.18 -22.45 -22.14
CA ALA A 255 -4.60 -22.32 -20.81
C ALA A 255 -5.26 -21.17 -20.03
N SER A 256 -5.51 -21.37 -18.75
CA SER A 256 -5.73 -20.32 -17.81
C SER A 256 -4.40 -19.68 -17.39
N LYS A 257 -4.47 -18.47 -16.86
CA LYS A 257 -3.31 -17.76 -16.30
C LYS A 257 -3.34 -17.93 -14.79
N ALA A 258 -2.25 -18.37 -14.20
CA ALA A 258 -2.05 -18.33 -12.77
C ALA A 258 -1.51 -16.95 -12.39
N SER A 259 -2.24 -16.25 -11.56
CA SER A 259 -1.92 -14.86 -11.18
C SER A 259 -1.64 -14.75 -9.69
N LEU A 260 -0.72 -13.85 -9.34
CA LEU A 260 -0.48 -13.48 -7.96
C LEU A 260 -1.53 -12.44 -7.55
N VAL A 261 -2.42 -12.82 -6.64
CA VAL A 261 -3.55 -12.02 -6.17
C VAL A 261 -3.34 -11.61 -4.73
N VAL A 262 -3.61 -10.36 -4.43
CA VAL A 262 -3.47 -9.79 -3.09
C VAL A 262 -4.65 -8.88 -2.75
N ARG A 263 -4.85 -8.62 -1.46
CA ARG A 263 -5.75 -7.54 -1.02
C ARG A 263 -5.20 -6.19 -1.48
N ASP A 264 -6.06 -5.25 -1.81
CA ASP A 264 -5.69 -3.91 -2.28
C ASP A 264 -4.98 -3.08 -1.20
N ASP A 265 -5.23 -3.38 0.09
CA ASP A 265 -4.60 -2.75 1.26
C ASP A 265 -3.24 -3.38 1.65
N LEU A 266 -2.78 -4.42 0.95
CA LEU A 266 -1.46 -5.02 1.21
C LEU A 266 -0.36 -3.97 1.02
N HIS A 267 0.49 -3.83 2.04
CA HIS A 267 1.54 -2.80 2.06
C HIS A 267 2.39 -2.80 0.77
N PRO A 268 2.61 -1.64 0.11
CA PRO A 268 3.33 -1.58 -1.18
C PRO A 268 4.70 -2.22 -1.19
N ALA A 269 5.48 -2.13 -0.09
CA ALA A 269 6.77 -2.79 0.01
C ALA A 269 6.66 -4.32 -0.09
N LEU A 270 5.59 -4.92 0.47
CA LEU A 270 5.34 -6.35 0.36
C LEU A 270 4.91 -6.75 -1.06
N GLN A 271 4.13 -5.90 -1.74
CA GLN A 271 3.81 -6.12 -3.15
C GLN A 271 5.09 -6.12 -4.02
N HIS A 272 6.03 -5.20 -3.78
CA HIS A 272 7.33 -5.21 -4.45
C HIS A 272 8.15 -6.45 -4.14
N LEU A 273 8.19 -6.88 -2.86
CA LEU A 273 8.91 -8.09 -2.46
C LEU A 273 8.32 -9.34 -3.12
N LEU A 274 6.99 -9.39 -3.26
CA LEU A 274 6.29 -10.46 -4.00
C LEU A 274 6.66 -10.44 -5.49
N LEU A 275 6.71 -9.28 -6.14
CA LEU A 275 7.11 -9.15 -7.54
C LEU A 275 8.56 -9.56 -7.76
N GLU A 276 9.46 -9.24 -6.83
CA GLU A 276 10.84 -9.69 -6.85
C GLU A 276 10.94 -11.21 -6.68
N ALA A 277 10.22 -11.78 -5.71
CA ALA A 277 10.15 -13.22 -5.51
C ALA A 277 9.58 -13.93 -6.75
N ALA A 278 8.53 -13.37 -7.33
CA ALA A 278 7.94 -13.86 -8.56
C ALA A 278 8.94 -13.86 -9.74
N SER A 279 9.70 -12.78 -9.89
CA SER A 279 10.74 -12.66 -10.94
C SER A 279 11.85 -13.71 -10.77
N GLN A 280 12.30 -13.95 -9.52
CA GLN A 280 13.32 -14.97 -9.24
C GLN A 280 12.83 -16.40 -9.50
N VAL A 281 11.56 -16.68 -9.17
CA VAL A 281 11.00 -18.04 -9.26
C VAL A 281 10.48 -18.36 -10.66
N HIS A 282 9.82 -17.40 -11.34
CA HIS A 282 9.13 -17.62 -12.60
C HIS A 282 9.87 -17.06 -13.82
N GLY A 283 10.98 -16.33 -13.62
CA GLY A 283 11.80 -15.79 -14.72
C GLY A 283 12.58 -16.84 -15.50
N ILE A 284 12.59 -18.10 -15.06
CA ILE A 284 13.30 -19.22 -15.73
C ILE A 284 12.47 -19.67 -16.95
N PRO A 285 13.10 -19.97 -18.12
CA PRO A 285 12.37 -20.40 -19.30
C PRO A 285 11.69 -21.77 -19.12
N GLY A 286 10.58 -21.96 -19.81
CA GLY A 286 9.82 -23.20 -19.83
C GLY A 286 9.33 -23.55 -21.23
N VAL A 287 8.60 -24.67 -21.37
CA VAL A 287 8.07 -25.10 -22.65
C VAL A 287 7.13 -24.09 -23.29
N PHE A 288 6.38 -23.35 -22.50
CA PHE A 288 5.37 -22.41 -22.98
C PHE A 288 5.75 -20.93 -22.79
N HIS A 289 6.95 -20.62 -22.30
CA HIS A 289 7.37 -19.25 -22.04
C HIS A 289 8.89 -19.08 -22.14
N LYS A 290 9.29 -17.88 -22.51
CA LYS A 290 10.71 -17.49 -22.64
C LYS A 290 11.27 -17.05 -21.28
N ALA A 291 12.62 -17.02 -21.19
CA ALA A 291 13.29 -16.45 -20.03
C ALA A 291 12.85 -15.00 -19.80
N GLY A 292 12.54 -14.65 -18.56
CA GLY A 292 12.10 -13.29 -18.17
C GLY A 292 10.71 -12.90 -18.66
N GLN A 293 9.93 -13.82 -19.26
CA GLN A 293 8.55 -13.53 -19.65
C GLN A 293 7.65 -13.31 -18.44
N PHE A 294 7.85 -14.08 -17.38
CA PHE A 294 7.07 -13.97 -16.16
C PHE A 294 7.92 -13.45 -14.98
N PRO A 295 7.28 -12.73 -14.02
CA PRO A 295 5.88 -12.30 -13.99
C PRO A 295 5.57 -11.24 -15.05
N ALA A 296 4.32 -11.16 -15.52
CA ALA A 296 3.91 -10.30 -16.62
C ALA A 296 2.57 -9.56 -16.35
N ALA A 297 2.46 -8.34 -16.89
CA ALA A 297 1.23 -7.55 -16.87
C ALA A 297 0.25 -7.98 -17.97
N GLU A 298 -0.03 -9.28 -18.06
CA GLU A 298 -1.01 -9.77 -19.01
C GLU A 298 -2.44 -9.49 -18.55
N PRO A 299 -3.40 -9.32 -19.48
CA PRO A 299 -4.81 -9.19 -19.13
C PRO A 299 -5.31 -10.41 -18.36
N ILE A 300 -5.91 -10.14 -17.22
CA ILE A 300 -6.55 -11.10 -16.30
C ILE A 300 -7.85 -10.52 -15.77
N ASP A 301 -8.62 -11.30 -15.04
CA ASP A 301 -9.93 -10.89 -14.55
C ASP A 301 -9.87 -9.73 -13.54
N LEU A 302 -8.85 -9.71 -12.67
CA LEU A 302 -8.69 -8.69 -11.64
C LEU A 302 -7.82 -7.53 -12.13
N PRO A 303 -8.07 -6.29 -11.66
CA PRO A 303 -7.26 -5.13 -12.01
C PRO A 303 -5.83 -5.27 -11.49
N LEU A 304 -4.87 -4.83 -12.29
CA LEU A 304 -3.47 -4.77 -11.87
C LEU A 304 -3.29 -3.70 -10.80
N SER A 305 -2.58 -4.03 -9.71
CA SER A 305 -2.27 -3.05 -8.66
C SER A 305 -1.46 -1.87 -9.21
N SER A 306 -1.54 -0.70 -8.58
CA SER A 306 -0.72 0.47 -8.96
C SER A 306 0.77 0.15 -8.85
N VAL A 307 1.17 -0.56 -7.80
CA VAL A 307 2.56 -1.00 -7.56
C VAL A 307 3.06 -1.91 -8.68
N ALA A 308 2.27 -2.91 -9.06
CA ALA A 308 2.63 -3.83 -10.14
C ALA A 308 2.69 -3.10 -11.49
N ARG A 309 1.76 -2.17 -11.74
CA ARG A 309 1.76 -1.35 -12.96
C ARG A 309 3.02 -0.53 -13.08
N ASP A 310 3.45 0.09 -11.99
CA ASP A 310 4.68 0.87 -11.94
C ASP A 310 5.92 -0.01 -12.10
N TYR A 311 5.92 -1.19 -11.46
CA TYR A 311 7.01 -2.16 -11.59
C TYR A 311 7.20 -2.64 -13.04
N TYR A 312 6.12 -2.98 -13.75
CA TYR A 312 6.21 -3.43 -15.14
C TYR A 312 6.58 -2.31 -16.12
N ARG A 313 6.30 -1.05 -15.80
CA ARG A 313 6.68 0.11 -16.63
C ARG A 313 8.10 0.57 -16.40
N ASN A 314 8.51 0.66 -15.14
CA ASN A 314 9.73 1.35 -14.71
C ASN A 314 10.79 0.41 -14.13
N GLY A 315 10.48 -0.90 -13.96
CA GLY A 315 11.33 -1.86 -13.28
C GLY A 315 11.32 -1.71 -11.76
N GLN A 316 12.31 -2.30 -11.11
CA GLN A 316 12.46 -2.19 -9.65
C GLN A 316 12.74 -0.75 -9.22
N PRO A 317 12.08 -0.25 -8.14
CA PRO A 317 12.35 1.07 -7.61
C PRO A 317 13.83 1.26 -7.25
N PHE A 318 14.37 2.42 -7.60
CA PHE A 318 15.78 2.75 -7.40
C PHE A 318 16.28 2.48 -5.96
N LEU A 319 15.48 2.87 -4.96
CA LEU A 319 15.86 2.68 -3.56
C LEU A 319 15.98 1.20 -3.17
N GLN A 320 15.12 0.34 -3.70
CA GLN A 320 15.16 -1.11 -3.40
C GLN A 320 16.35 -1.82 -4.04
N ARG A 321 16.93 -1.23 -5.07
CA ARG A 321 18.12 -1.76 -5.75
C ARG A 321 19.39 -1.58 -4.92
N TYR A 322 19.47 -0.54 -4.07
CA TYR A 322 20.70 -0.15 -3.36
C TYR A 322 20.58 -0.26 -1.83
N LEU A 323 19.38 -0.29 -1.29
CA LEU A 323 19.14 -0.31 0.14
C LEU A 323 18.51 -1.62 0.59
N PRO A 324 18.79 -2.10 1.80
CA PRO A 324 18.08 -3.21 2.40
C PRO A 324 16.57 -2.95 2.42
N PHE A 325 15.77 -4.02 2.31
CA PHE A 325 14.30 -3.96 2.19
C PHE A 325 13.63 -2.97 3.17
N TRP A 326 13.95 -3.07 4.46
CA TRP A 326 13.35 -2.22 5.51
C TRP A 326 13.73 -0.74 5.35
N LEU A 327 14.99 -0.48 5.00
CA LEU A 327 15.47 0.89 4.81
C LEU A 327 14.89 1.52 3.53
N ALA A 328 14.79 0.75 2.46
CA ALA A 328 14.15 1.19 1.21
C ALA A 328 12.65 1.48 1.42
N ALA A 329 11.94 0.60 2.16
CA ALA A 329 10.53 0.79 2.48
C ALA A 329 10.30 2.06 3.31
N PHE A 330 11.12 2.29 4.33
CA PHE A 330 11.06 3.48 5.17
C PHE A 330 11.40 4.75 4.38
N ALA A 331 12.51 4.74 3.62
CA ALA A 331 12.97 5.89 2.84
C ALA A 331 11.95 6.33 1.77
N SER A 332 11.32 5.38 1.07
CA SER A 332 10.27 5.67 0.08
C SER A 332 9.10 6.43 0.70
N ARG A 333 8.64 5.99 1.87
CA ARG A 333 7.54 6.65 2.60
C ARG A 333 7.94 7.99 3.15
N LEU A 334 9.16 8.09 3.69
CA LEU A 334 9.69 9.36 4.20
C LEU A 334 9.76 10.42 3.08
N LEU A 335 10.21 10.07 1.88
CA LEU A 335 10.24 10.97 0.73
C LEU A 335 8.85 11.49 0.34
N VAL A 336 7.85 10.61 0.31
CA VAL A 336 6.46 11.01 0.01
C VAL A 336 5.92 11.96 1.07
N LEU A 337 6.26 11.75 2.35
CA LEU A 337 5.84 12.61 3.45
C LEU A 337 6.60 13.93 3.52
N LEU A 338 7.86 13.95 3.06
CA LEU A 338 8.73 15.12 3.15
C LEU A 338 8.17 16.32 2.39
N ILE A 339 7.60 16.12 1.20
CA ILE A 339 7.06 17.18 0.36
C ILE A 339 5.93 17.95 1.05
N PRO A 340 4.82 17.33 1.53
CA PRO A 340 3.78 18.05 2.24
C PRO A 340 4.26 18.63 3.57
N ILE A 341 5.17 17.94 4.30
CA ILE A 341 5.73 18.46 5.55
C ILE A 341 6.52 19.75 5.30
N LEU A 342 7.39 19.78 4.30
CA LEU A 342 8.13 20.97 3.91
C LEU A 342 7.19 22.08 3.43
N GLY A 343 6.14 21.72 2.68
CA GLY A 343 5.11 22.65 2.22
C GLY A 343 4.38 23.36 3.35
N VAL A 344 4.19 22.71 4.50
CA VAL A 344 3.56 23.29 5.69
C VAL A 344 4.60 23.95 6.59
N ALA A 345 5.74 23.30 6.83
CA ALA A 345 6.76 23.79 7.74
C ALA A 345 7.40 25.12 7.27
N TYR A 346 7.67 25.24 5.96
CA TYR A 346 8.29 26.44 5.41
C TYR A 346 7.46 27.72 5.65
N PRO A 347 6.15 27.80 5.33
CA PRO A 347 5.33 28.95 5.68
C PRO A 347 5.26 29.20 7.18
N LEU A 348 5.16 28.16 8.01
CA LEU A 348 5.14 28.29 9.47
C LEU A 348 6.40 28.94 10.01
N PHE A 349 7.58 28.49 9.55
CA PHE A 349 8.85 29.09 9.94
C PHE A 349 8.94 30.57 9.51
N ARG A 350 8.41 30.91 8.35
CA ARG A 350 8.39 32.28 7.84
C ARG A 350 7.37 33.16 8.57
N LEU A 351 6.22 32.63 8.96
CA LEU A 351 5.14 33.36 9.65
C LEU A 351 5.37 33.46 11.16
N ALA A 352 6.07 32.53 11.78
CA ALA A 352 6.28 32.50 13.23
C ALA A 352 6.89 33.81 13.78
N PRO A 353 7.93 34.43 13.17
CA PRO A 353 8.45 35.71 13.62
C PRO A 353 7.43 36.86 13.47
N ALA A 354 6.63 36.86 12.40
CA ALA A 354 5.61 37.86 12.14
C ALA A 354 4.47 37.79 13.17
N ILE A 355 3.97 36.59 13.46
CA ILE A 355 2.93 36.33 14.47
C ILE A 355 3.44 36.73 15.85
N TYR A 356 4.67 36.36 16.17
CA TYR A 356 5.29 36.78 17.44
C TYR A 356 5.41 38.31 17.55
N GLY A 357 5.87 38.97 16.49
CA GLY A 357 5.98 40.42 16.39
C GLY A 357 4.62 41.11 16.56
N TRP A 358 3.59 40.59 15.90
CA TRP A 358 2.22 41.08 16.04
C TRP A 358 1.68 40.91 17.48
N SER A 359 1.87 39.75 18.09
CA SER A 359 1.46 39.45 19.44
C SER A 359 2.14 40.40 20.46
N MET A 360 3.44 40.66 20.27
CA MET A 360 4.20 41.55 21.14
C MET A 360 3.76 43.01 20.99
N ARG A 361 3.56 43.50 19.75
CA ARG A 361 3.00 44.82 19.48
C ARG A 361 1.62 45.00 20.13
N ARG A 362 0.74 44.02 19.96
CA ARG A 362 -0.61 44.04 20.58
C ARG A 362 -0.56 44.12 22.11
N ARG A 363 0.44 43.46 22.73
CA ARG A 363 0.65 43.50 24.18
C ARG A 363 1.09 44.88 24.65
N ILE A 364 2.00 45.55 23.93
CA ILE A 364 2.45 46.90 24.24
C ILE A 364 1.33 47.93 23.97
N LEU A 365 0.58 47.79 22.88
CA LEU A 365 -0.55 48.67 22.53
C LEU A 365 -1.69 48.64 23.58
N ARG A 366 -1.93 47.48 24.21
CA ARG A 366 -2.89 47.41 25.33
C ARG A 366 -2.45 48.25 26.50
N LEU A 367 -1.17 48.31 26.83
CA LEU A 367 -0.63 49.15 27.90
C LEU A 367 -0.78 50.63 27.56
N TYR A 368 -0.63 51.02 26.28
CA TYR A 368 -0.97 52.37 25.85
C TYR A 368 -2.45 52.72 26.08
N GLY A 369 -3.35 51.77 25.86
CA GLY A 369 -4.77 51.93 26.16
C GLY A 369 -5.03 52.14 27.64
N GLU A 370 -4.37 51.38 28.54
CA GLU A 370 -4.47 51.56 30.00
C GLU A 370 -3.91 52.93 30.42
N LEU A 371 -2.75 53.36 29.89
CA LEU A 371 -2.18 54.67 30.18
C LEU A 371 -3.11 55.81 29.74
N LYS A 372 -3.71 55.70 28.54
CA LYS A 372 -4.65 56.69 28.02
C LYS A 372 -5.93 56.78 28.88
N PHE A 373 -6.35 55.67 29.47
CA PHE A 373 -7.48 55.66 30.39
C PHE A 373 -7.15 56.41 31.68
N ILE A 374 -5.94 56.23 32.27
CA ILE A 374 -5.44 56.95 33.40
C ILE A 374 -5.29 58.46 33.07
N GLU A 375 -4.86 58.84 31.88
CA GLU A 375 -4.76 60.20 31.40
C GLU A 375 -6.15 60.86 31.25
N ALA A 376 -7.14 60.16 30.72
CA ALA A 376 -8.51 60.64 30.58
C ALA A 376 -9.19 60.83 31.91
N GLU A 377 -8.85 60.03 32.92
CA GLU A 377 -9.35 60.22 34.31
C GLU A 377 -8.84 61.50 34.91
N LEU A 378 -7.60 61.95 34.63
CA LEU A 378 -7.04 63.24 35.03
C LEU A 378 -7.74 64.43 34.35
N ASP A 379 -8.21 64.30 33.12
CA ASP A 379 -8.87 65.34 32.34
C ASP A 379 -10.33 65.60 32.81
N LEU A 380 -10.92 64.72 33.66
CA LEU A 380 -12.26 64.91 34.25
C LEU A 380 -12.35 66.01 35.28
N GLY A 381 -11.23 66.65 35.62
CA GLY A 381 -11.20 67.86 36.45
C GLY A 381 -11.13 67.63 37.99
N PRO A 382 -11.41 68.63 38.80
CA PRO A 382 -11.07 68.63 40.23
C PRO A 382 -11.86 67.66 41.13
N ALA A 383 -12.72 66.80 40.54
CA ALA A 383 -13.46 65.76 41.24
C ALA A 383 -12.67 64.47 41.48
N VAL A 384 -11.48 64.35 40.89
CA VAL A 384 -10.66 63.13 40.96
C VAL A 384 -9.52 63.35 41.96
N ASP A 385 -9.38 62.40 42.90
CA ASP A 385 -8.31 62.45 43.91
C ASP A 385 -6.94 62.18 43.22
N PRO A 386 -6.02 63.18 43.18
CA PRO A 386 -4.72 63.08 42.60
C PRO A 386 -3.83 61.93 43.18
N GLU A 387 -4.07 61.60 44.46
CA GLU A 387 -3.33 60.52 45.13
C GLU A 387 -3.79 59.14 44.66
N LEU A 388 -5.05 58.95 44.34
CA LEU A 388 -5.59 57.71 43.80
C LEU A 388 -5.04 57.44 42.42
N VAL A 389 -5.02 58.45 41.55
CA VAL A 389 -4.45 58.34 40.18
C VAL A 389 -2.95 58.12 40.26
N SER A 390 -2.23 58.74 41.19
CA SER A 390 -0.80 58.47 41.38
C SER A 390 -0.53 57.03 41.76
N ARG A 391 -1.31 56.41 42.66
CA ARG A 391 -1.18 55.00 43.04
C ARG A 391 -1.49 54.04 41.85
N GLN A 392 -2.50 54.39 41.07
CA GLN A 392 -2.81 53.63 39.84
C GLN A 392 -1.64 53.67 38.85
N LEU A 393 -1.04 54.85 38.62
CA LEU A 393 0.10 55.04 37.74
C LEU A 393 1.34 54.34 38.29
N ASP A 394 1.60 54.30 39.58
CA ASP A 394 2.69 53.58 40.20
C ASP A 394 2.54 52.04 39.99
N GLY A 395 1.32 51.52 40.17
CA GLY A 395 0.99 50.13 39.89
C GLY A 395 1.19 49.77 38.42
N PHE A 396 0.78 50.67 37.52
CA PHE A 396 0.96 50.50 36.08
C PHE A 396 2.45 50.56 35.69
N GLU A 397 3.22 51.53 36.18
CA GLU A 397 4.66 51.63 35.92
C GLU A 397 5.43 50.40 36.41
N ASN A 398 5.08 49.85 37.58
CA ASN A 398 5.65 48.63 38.12
C ASN A 398 5.39 47.41 37.17
N ARG A 399 4.19 47.31 36.58
CA ARG A 399 3.88 46.26 35.59
C ARG A 399 4.73 46.42 34.32
N VAL A 400 4.84 47.66 33.81
CA VAL A 400 5.65 47.99 32.63
C VAL A 400 7.14 47.71 32.87
N ASN A 401 7.67 48.05 34.06
CA ASN A 401 9.07 47.82 34.42
C ASN A 401 9.43 46.32 34.53
N ARG A 402 8.49 45.46 34.93
CA ARG A 402 8.66 44.00 35.01
C ARG A 402 8.53 43.34 33.66
N MET A 403 8.08 44.05 32.63
CA MET A 403 7.86 43.48 31.30
C MET A 403 9.19 43.22 30.59
N ARG A 404 9.47 41.94 30.25
CA ARG A 404 10.62 41.57 29.43
C ARG A 404 10.21 41.62 27.97
N VAL A 405 10.82 42.46 27.17
CA VAL A 405 10.60 42.57 25.74
C VAL A 405 11.90 42.31 24.97
N PRO A 406 11.85 41.67 23.82
CA PRO A 406 13.03 41.56 22.91
C PRO A 406 13.49 42.95 22.44
N ASN A 407 14.79 43.04 22.07
CA ASN A 407 15.40 44.28 21.62
C ASN A 407 14.66 44.98 20.47
N ALA A 408 14.06 44.23 19.58
CA ALA A 408 13.30 44.75 18.44
C ALA A 408 12.07 45.63 18.89
N PHE A 409 11.61 45.49 20.13
CA PHE A 409 10.46 46.21 20.69
C PHE A 409 10.85 47.13 21.83
N SER A 410 12.15 47.24 22.18
CA SER A 410 12.65 48.05 23.27
C SER A 410 12.31 49.56 23.09
N GLN A 411 12.40 50.05 21.84
CA GLN A 411 12.06 51.44 21.54
C GLN A 411 10.59 51.77 21.89
N MET A 412 9.64 50.88 21.54
CA MET A 412 8.23 51.08 21.91
C MET A 412 8.02 51.09 23.44
N LEU A 413 8.77 50.26 24.16
CA LEU A 413 8.70 50.22 25.62
C LEU A 413 9.33 51.48 26.23
N TYR A 414 10.43 51.96 25.68
CA TYR A 414 11.04 53.24 26.12
C TYR A 414 10.10 54.45 25.89
N THR A 415 9.45 54.51 24.71
CA THR A 415 8.45 55.54 24.42
C THR A 415 7.27 55.48 25.39
N LEU A 416 6.79 54.27 25.73
CA LEU A 416 5.75 54.09 26.73
C LEU A 416 6.20 54.62 28.13
N LYS A 417 7.43 54.33 28.54
CA LYS A 417 8.02 54.84 29.79
C LYS A 417 8.14 56.38 29.81
N GLN A 418 8.50 56.99 28.67
CA GLN A 418 8.52 58.45 28.53
C GLN A 418 7.11 59.05 28.69
N HIS A 419 6.09 58.44 28.10
CA HIS A 419 4.70 58.89 28.28
C HIS A 419 4.23 58.74 29.73
N ILE A 420 4.60 57.66 30.44
CA ILE A 420 4.32 57.48 31.86
C ILE A 420 4.94 58.65 32.66
N ALA A 421 6.19 59.03 32.38
CA ALA A 421 6.87 60.13 33.03
C ALA A 421 6.17 61.47 32.76
N LEU A 422 5.69 61.68 31.52
CA LEU A 422 4.90 62.94 31.22
C LEU A 422 3.57 62.98 31.97
N VAL A 423 2.82 61.89 32.07
CA VAL A 423 1.59 61.78 32.82
C VAL A 423 1.87 62.06 34.32
N ARG A 424 2.98 61.53 34.84
CA ARG A 424 3.41 61.78 36.21
C ARG A 424 3.69 63.28 36.49
N GLN A 425 4.36 63.93 35.54
CA GLN A 425 4.57 65.40 35.64
C GLN A 425 3.25 66.22 35.71
N ARG A 426 2.26 65.80 34.87
CA ARG A 426 0.93 66.40 34.88
C ARG A 426 0.24 66.23 36.24
N ILE A 427 0.28 65.09 36.90
CA ILE A 427 -0.28 64.81 38.21
C ILE A 427 0.35 65.74 39.26
N VAL A 428 1.69 65.90 39.22
CA VAL A 428 2.41 66.76 40.18
C VAL A 428 2.06 68.22 39.95
N SER A 429 1.91 68.68 38.71
CA SER A 429 1.53 70.05 38.38
C SER A 429 0.07 70.37 38.69
N SER A 430 -0.81 69.38 38.73
CA SER A 430 -2.23 69.56 39.10
C SER A 430 -2.49 69.54 40.60
N ARG A 431 -1.47 69.34 41.49
CA ARG A 431 -1.59 69.50 42.92
C ARG A 431 -1.77 71.00 43.27
N PRO A 432 -2.80 71.37 43.92
CA PRO A 432 -2.93 72.80 44.37
C PRO A 432 -1.72 73.17 45.24
N LYS A 433 -1.01 74.23 44.89
CA LYS A 433 0.03 74.82 45.75
C LYS A 433 -0.58 75.09 47.11
N GLY A 434 -0.19 74.25 48.07
CA GLY A 434 -0.66 74.38 49.44
C GLY A 434 -0.41 75.79 49.92
N SER A 435 -1.46 76.42 50.47
CA SER A 435 -1.47 77.63 51.20
C SER A 435 -0.34 77.60 52.21
N SER A 436 0.66 78.43 52.00
CA SER A 436 1.61 78.78 53.01
C SER A 436 0.82 79.58 54.11
N ALA A 437 0.48 78.85 55.14
CA ALA A 437 -0.05 79.46 56.33
C ALA A 437 1.02 80.41 56.96
N THR A 438 0.86 81.68 56.73
CA THR A 438 1.49 82.73 57.51
C THR A 438 0.77 82.73 58.87
N GLY A 439 1.44 82.19 59.86
CA GLY A 439 1.00 82.32 61.24
C GLY A 439 1.91 83.32 61.99
N ILE A 440 1.33 84.31 62.52
CA ILE A 440 1.87 85.23 63.53
C ILE A 440 2.03 84.54 64.86
#